data_3067852ea5ca0b25e3a8d03720bb00ba
#
_entry.id   3067852ea5ca0b25e3a8d03720bb00ba
#
_cell.length_a   1.000
_cell.length_b   1.000
_cell.length_c   1.000
_cell.angle_alpha   90.00
_cell.angle_beta   90.00
_cell.angle_gamma   90.00
#
_symmetry.space_group_name_H-M   'P 1'
#
loop_
_entity.id
_entity.type
_entity.pdbx_description
1 polymer ?
#
loop_
_entity_poly.entity_id
_entity_poly.type
_entity_poly.pdbx_seq_one_letter_code
_entity_poly.pdbx_strand_id
1 'polypeptide(L)'
;RDLSKSYKDFNLEHMNLTLPGGCIMGLVGENGAGKSTTIKLILNMIHRDGGSISILGRDNVTEMQSLKEDIGVVLDEVGLPECLNRRQVGNIMALTFKNWDSDYFEALCVKLGVPDQKKFGEYSKGMKMKIGIAVAMSHHPKLLILDEATSGLDPVVRDDVLDFLNDFTRDEDHAVLVS
;
A
#
# COMPACT_ATOMS: atom_id res chain seq x y z
N ARG A 1 11.18 -15.39 -3.99
CA ARG A 1 12.11 -16.23 -4.76
C ARG A 1 11.34 -17.35 -5.42
N ASP A 2 11.58 -17.56 -6.70
CA ASP A 2 10.99 -18.64 -7.51
C ASP A 2 9.45 -18.68 -7.45
N LEU A 3 8.84 -17.50 -7.38
CA LEU A 3 7.42 -17.32 -7.15
C LEU A 3 6.62 -17.74 -8.38
N SER A 4 5.65 -18.62 -8.17
CA SER A 4 4.82 -19.13 -9.25
C SER A 4 3.35 -19.14 -8.86
N LYS A 5 2.49 -18.76 -9.83
CA LYS A 5 1.04 -18.79 -9.72
C LYS A 5 0.40 -19.06 -11.06
N SER A 6 -0.43 -20.10 -11.15
CA SER A 6 -1.12 -20.49 -12.37
C SER A 6 -2.60 -20.19 -12.28
N TYR A 7 -3.14 -19.61 -13.35
CA TYR A 7 -4.56 -19.46 -13.63
C TYR A 7 -4.88 -20.09 -15.00
N LYS A 8 -6.14 -20.21 -15.30
CA LYS A 8 -6.59 -20.81 -16.57
C LYS A 8 -5.99 -20.12 -17.81
N ASP A 9 -5.89 -18.79 -17.76
CA ASP A 9 -5.50 -17.96 -18.91
C ASP A 9 -4.23 -17.12 -18.64
N PHE A 10 -3.53 -17.35 -17.51
CA PHE A 10 -2.35 -16.58 -17.13
C PHE A 10 -1.45 -17.37 -16.17
N ASN A 11 -0.14 -17.35 -16.42
CA ASN A 11 0.87 -17.94 -15.54
C ASN A 11 1.91 -16.91 -15.15
N LEU A 12 2.16 -16.82 -13.84
CA LEU A 12 3.36 -16.19 -13.28
C LEU A 12 4.35 -17.31 -12.97
N GLU A 13 5.52 -17.33 -13.61
CA GLU A 13 6.47 -18.44 -13.49
C GLU A 13 7.84 -17.94 -13.03
N HIS A 14 8.39 -18.60 -12.01
CA HIS A 14 9.77 -18.43 -11.53
C HIS A 14 10.18 -16.96 -11.26
N MET A 15 9.23 -16.13 -10.82
CA MET A 15 9.51 -14.72 -10.56
C MET A 15 10.44 -14.57 -9.36
N ASN A 16 11.50 -13.80 -9.54
CA ASN A 16 12.42 -13.41 -8.48
C ASN A 16 12.44 -11.89 -8.34
N LEU A 17 12.27 -11.41 -7.10
CA LEU A 17 12.26 -9.99 -6.77
C LEU A 17 12.98 -9.79 -5.44
N THR A 18 13.82 -8.76 -5.38
CA THR A 18 14.44 -8.31 -4.13
C THR A 18 14.30 -6.80 -4.05
N LEU A 19 13.67 -6.31 -3.00
CA LEU A 19 13.51 -4.88 -2.70
C LEU A 19 14.37 -4.54 -1.48
N PRO A 20 15.50 -3.82 -1.68
CA PRO A 20 16.32 -3.34 -0.57
C PRO A 20 15.63 -2.20 0.19
N GLY A 21 16.06 -1.95 1.41
CA GLY A 21 15.70 -0.73 2.14
C GLY A 21 16.28 0.52 1.46
N GLY A 22 15.72 1.69 1.75
CA GLY A 22 16.06 2.96 1.10
C GLY A 22 15.65 3.06 -0.38
N CYS A 23 14.85 2.12 -0.90
CA CYS A 23 14.54 2.04 -2.33
C CYS A 23 13.05 2.15 -2.64
N ILE A 24 12.74 2.81 -3.76
CA ILE A 24 11.45 2.74 -4.43
C ILE A 24 11.61 1.82 -5.64
N MET A 25 10.81 0.74 -5.70
CA MET A 25 10.82 -0.21 -6.82
C MET A 25 9.49 -0.16 -7.57
N GLY A 26 9.55 0.02 -8.88
CA GLY A 26 8.40 -0.04 -9.77
C GLY A 26 8.23 -1.42 -10.40
N LEU A 27 7.03 -1.99 -10.30
CA LEU A 27 6.62 -3.13 -11.12
C LEU A 27 6.06 -2.61 -12.44
N VAL A 28 6.83 -2.76 -13.51
CA VAL A 28 6.46 -2.27 -14.85
C VAL A 28 6.05 -3.43 -15.74
N GLY A 29 5.02 -3.25 -16.53
CA GLY A 29 4.54 -4.24 -17.48
C GLY A 29 3.16 -3.87 -18.03
N GLU A 30 2.75 -4.52 -19.10
CA GLU A 30 1.44 -4.36 -19.71
C GLU A 30 0.30 -4.74 -18.75
N ASN A 31 -0.94 -4.36 -19.10
CA ASN A 31 -2.11 -4.83 -18.37
C ASN A 31 -2.21 -6.35 -18.51
N GLY A 32 -2.41 -7.04 -17.39
CA GLY A 32 -2.40 -8.50 -17.36
C GLY A 32 -1.01 -9.14 -17.16
N ALA A 33 0.10 -8.38 -17.11
CA ALA A 33 1.44 -8.91 -16.89
C ALA A 33 1.70 -9.50 -15.48
N GLY A 34 0.71 -9.47 -14.57
CA GLY A 34 0.82 -10.08 -13.26
C GLY A 34 1.25 -9.15 -12.13
N LYS A 35 1.31 -7.83 -12.36
CA LYS A 35 1.69 -6.84 -11.33
C LYS A 35 0.83 -6.94 -10.07
N SER A 36 -0.49 -6.79 -10.21
CA SER A 36 -1.43 -6.89 -9.10
C SER A 36 -1.51 -8.32 -8.52
N THR A 37 -1.30 -9.35 -9.36
CA THR A 37 -1.16 -10.74 -8.89
C THR A 37 0.04 -10.88 -7.97
N THR A 38 1.18 -10.33 -8.34
CA THR A 38 2.39 -10.31 -7.52
C THR A 38 2.16 -9.60 -6.18
N ILE A 39 1.53 -8.42 -6.19
CA ILE A 39 1.17 -7.70 -4.96
C ILE A 39 0.23 -8.52 -4.08
N LYS A 40 -0.81 -9.13 -4.66
CA LYS A 40 -1.73 -10.00 -3.92
C LYS A 40 -1.03 -11.23 -3.30
N LEU A 41 -0.05 -11.81 -3.99
CA LEU A 41 0.78 -12.90 -3.45
C LEU A 41 1.67 -12.41 -2.29
N ILE A 42 2.31 -11.24 -2.43
CA ILE A 42 3.11 -10.63 -1.36
C ILE A 42 2.26 -10.39 -0.11
N LEU A 43 1.06 -9.86 -0.27
CA LEU A 43 0.10 -9.58 0.81
C LEU A 43 -0.64 -10.83 1.33
N ASN A 44 -0.31 -12.03 0.80
CA ASN A 44 -1.00 -13.29 1.13
C ASN A 44 -2.53 -13.23 0.96
N MET A 45 -3.00 -12.40 0.03
CA MET A 45 -4.43 -12.32 -0.33
C MET A 45 -4.86 -13.48 -1.24
N ILE A 46 -3.91 -14.10 -1.94
CA ILE A 46 -4.05 -15.30 -2.75
C ILE A 46 -2.88 -16.24 -2.48
N HIS A 47 -3.12 -17.55 -2.61
CA HIS A 47 -2.09 -18.55 -2.38
C HIS A 47 -1.18 -18.70 -3.61
N ARG A 48 0.14 -18.79 -3.36
CA ARG A 48 1.14 -19.16 -4.37
C ARG A 48 1.09 -20.66 -4.66
N ASP A 49 1.48 -21.05 -5.86
CA ASP A 49 1.60 -22.47 -6.25
C ASP A 49 3.04 -22.97 -6.08
N GLY A 50 4.03 -22.05 -6.07
CA GLY A 50 5.42 -22.36 -5.82
C GLY A 50 6.22 -21.16 -5.30
N GLY A 51 7.43 -21.43 -4.83
CA GLY A 51 8.35 -20.43 -4.36
C GLY A 51 8.13 -19.97 -2.91
N SER A 52 8.81 -18.89 -2.52
CA SER A 52 8.74 -18.31 -1.18
C SER A 52 8.74 -16.80 -1.21
N ILE A 53 8.10 -16.17 -0.23
CA ILE A 53 8.10 -14.72 -0.04
C ILE A 53 8.51 -14.42 1.40
N SER A 54 9.57 -13.63 1.54
CA SER A 54 10.02 -13.10 2.83
C SER A 54 9.92 -11.58 2.81
N ILE A 55 9.31 -11.00 3.84
CA ILE A 55 9.15 -9.56 4.04
C ILE A 55 9.83 -9.20 5.37
N LEU A 56 10.79 -8.30 5.34
CA LEU A 56 11.58 -7.93 6.53
C LEU A 56 12.13 -9.16 7.28
N GLY A 57 12.57 -10.18 6.53
CA GLY A 57 13.11 -11.43 7.07
C GLY A 57 12.07 -12.46 7.55
N ARG A 58 10.78 -12.16 7.50
CA ARG A 58 9.68 -13.01 7.97
C ARG A 58 8.89 -13.62 6.80
N ASP A 59 8.41 -14.85 6.95
CA ASP A 59 7.58 -15.52 5.93
C ASP A 59 6.18 -14.89 5.86
N ASN A 60 5.73 -14.56 4.67
CA ASN A 60 4.46 -13.86 4.46
C ASN A 60 3.20 -14.73 4.69
N VAL A 61 3.32 -16.02 4.89
CA VAL A 61 2.18 -16.90 5.20
C VAL A 61 2.06 -17.11 6.70
N THR A 62 3.15 -17.54 7.32
CA THR A 62 3.15 -17.93 8.74
C THR A 62 3.17 -16.73 9.69
N GLU A 63 3.73 -15.59 9.24
CA GLU A 63 3.95 -14.40 10.08
C GLU A 63 3.17 -13.15 9.62
N MET A 64 2.22 -13.31 8.69
CA MET A 64 1.46 -12.17 8.11
C MET A 64 0.74 -11.34 9.20
N GLN A 65 0.27 -11.97 10.27
CA GLN A 65 -0.42 -11.26 11.35
C GLN A 65 0.48 -10.21 12.03
N SER A 66 1.76 -10.51 12.21
CA SER A 66 2.74 -9.56 12.76
C SER A 66 3.25 -8.59 11.70
N LEU A 67 3.36 -9.04 10.45
CA LEU A 67 3.81 -8.22 9.31
C LEU A 67 2.87 -7.05 9.00
N LYS A 68 1.57 -7.20 9.27
CA LYS A 68 0.58 -6.13 8.99
C LYS A 68 0.88 -4.81 9.70
N GLU A 69 1.55 -4.86 10.85
CA GLU A 69 1.97 -3.63 11.56
C GLU A 69 3.12 -2.91 10.85
N ASP A 70 3.91 -3.63 10.04
CA ASP A 70 5.08 -3.08 9.36
C ASP A 70 4.81 -2.81 7.85
N ILE A 71 3.60 -3.08 7.36
CA ILE A 71 3.24 -2.91 5.95
C ILE A 71 2.09 -1.93 5.80
N GLY A 72 2.32 -0.82 5.11
CA GLY A 72 1.27 0.08 4.63
C GLY A 72 0.84 -0.31 3.21
N VAL A 73 -0.45 -0.36 2.95
CA VAL A 73 -0.99 -0.78 1.65
C VAL A 73 -1.99 0.23 1.13
N VAL A 74 -1.83 0.62 -0.13
CA VAL A 74 -2.81 1.41 -0.88
C VAL A 74 -3.09 0.68 -2.18
N LEU A 75 -4.29 0.14 -2.31
CA LEU A 75 -4.76 -0.53 -3.52
C LEU A 75 -5.50 0.46 -4.42
N ASP A 76 -5.66 0.13 -5.71
CA ASP A 76 -6.40 0.95 -6.69
C ASP A 76 -7.79 1.36 -6.16
N GLU A 77 -8.48 0.42 -5.53
CA GLU A 77 -9.69 0.70 -4.78
C GLU A 77 -9.39 0.75 -3.28
N VAL A 78 -9.41 1.96 -2.72
CA VAL A 78 -9.31 2.16 -1.27
C VAL A 78 -10.63 1.71 -0.63
N GLY A 79 -10.64 0.51 -0.06
CA GLY A 79 -11.84 -0.21 0.43
C GLY A 79 -12.39 0.33 1.76
N LEU A 80 -12.47 1.65 1.93
CA LEU A 80 -13.10 2.27 3.11
C LEU A 80 -14.61 2.40 2.90
N PRO A 81 -15.45 2.19 3.95
CA PRO A 81 -16.89 2.36 3.86
C PRO A 81 -17.30 3.79 3.49
N GLU A 82 -18.17 3.92 2.49
CA GLU A 82 -18.56 5.21 1.91
C GLU A 82 -19.24 6.17 2.91
N CYS A 83 -19.85 5.65 3.97
CA CYS A 83 -20.56 6.43 4.99
C CYS A 83 -19.64 7.10 6.00
N LEU A 84 -18.35 6.75 6.06
CA LEU A 84 -17.40 7.26 7.04
C LEU A 84 -16.80 8.60 6.60
N ASN A 85 -16.60 9.50 7.56
CA ASN A 85 -15.76 10.68 7.38
C ASN A 85 -14.33 10.40 7.87
N ARG A 86 -13.39 11.33 7.60
CA ARG A 86 -11.98 11.25 7.98
C ARG A 86 -11.78 10.85 9.45
N ARG A 87 -12.46 11.51 10.37
CA ARG A 87 -12.35 11.28 11.81
C ARG A 87 -12.80 9.85 12.20
N GLN A 88 -13.90 9.38 11.60
CA GLN A 88 -14.40 8.03 11.85
C GLN A 88 -13.44 6.97 11.31
N VAL A 89 -12.83 7.22 10.15
CA VAL A 89 -11.75 6.37 9.61
C VAL A 89 -10.59 6.29 10.60
N GLY A 90 -10.07 7.42 11.07
CA GLY A 90 -8.98 7.46 12.06
C GLY A 90 -9.32 6.67 13.33
N ASN A 91 -10.54 6.83 13.87
CA ASN A 91 -10.98 6.10 15.06
C ASN A 91 -11.02 4.57 14.85
N ILE A 92 -11.46 4.11 13.68
CA ILE A 92 -11.49 2.67 13.35
C ILE A 92 -10.07 2.14 13.21
N MET A 93 -9.17 2.87 12.55
CA MET A 93 -7.79 2.45 12.35
C MET A 93 -7.02 2.42 13.68
N ALA A 94 -7.30 3.32 14.60
CA ALA A 94 -6.75 3.30 15.96
C ALA A 94 -7.13 2.05 16.77
N LEU A 95 -8.25 1.41 16.44
CA LEU A 95 -8.65 0.13 17.02
C LEU A 95 -8.05 -1.07 16.27
N THR A 96 -7.54 -0.85 15.06
CA THR A 96 -7.04 -1.91 14.17
C THR A 96 -5.53 -2.11 14.31
N PHE A 97 -4.77 -1.02 14.37
CA PHE A 97 -3.31 -1.03 14.43
C PHE A 97 -2.82 -0.68 15.84
N LYS A 98 -1.85 -1.43 16.34
CA LYS A 98 -1.25 -1.20 17.67
C LYS A 98 -0.42 0.08 17.73
N ASN A 99 0.30 0.36 16.62
CA ASN A 99 1.20 1.51 16.50
C ASN A 99 0.53 2.70 15.82
N TRP A 100 -0.81 2.78 15.85
CA TRP A 100 -1.53 3.89 15.23
C TRP A 100 -1.23 5.22 15.88
N ASP A 101 -0.87 6.21 15.06
CA ASP A 101 -0.60 7.59 15.46
C ASP A 101 -1.71 8.50 14.92
N SER A 102 -2.64 8.86 15.79
CA SER A 102 -3.78 9.70 15.44
C SER A 102 -3.38 11.13 15.08
N ASP A 103 -2.38 11.69 15.74
CA ASP A 103 -1.89 13.05 15.50
C ASP A 103 -1.18 13.11 14.14
N TYR A 104 -0.39 12.10 13.84
CA TYR A 104 0.27 11.96 12.53
C TYR A 104 -0.75 11.75 11.41
N PHE A 105 -1.79 10.93 11.62
CA PHE A 105 -2.89 10.78 10.65
C PHE A 105 -3.57 12.11 10.33
N GLU A 106 -3.93 12.88 11.35
CA GLU A 106 -4.56 14.18 11.15
C GLU A 106 -3.62 15.18 10.45
N ALA A 107 -2.35 15.21 10.82
CA ALA A 107 -1.34 16.05 10.19
C ALA A 107 -1.15 15.67 8.70
N LEU A 108 -1.10 14.38 8.37
CA LEU A 108 -1.05 13.91 6.98
C LEU A 108 -2.31 14.28 6.20
N CYS A 109 -3.49 14.07 6.77
CA CYS A 109 -4.74 14.46 6.13
C CYS A 109 -4.79 15.96 5.81
N VAL A 110 -4.32 16.82 6.73
CA VAL A 110 -4.22 18.26 6.50
C VAL A 110 -3.20 18.57 5.40
N LYS A 111 -1.98 17.97 5.48
CA LYS A 111 -0.91 18.15 4.48
C LYS A 111 -1.37 17.73 3.08
N LEU A 112 -2.10 16.62 2.97
CA LEU A 112 -2.62 16.10 1.70
C LEU A 112 -3.92 16.76 1.24
N GLY A 113 -4.51 17.67 2.02
CA GLY A 113 -5.75 18.36 1.69
C GLY A 113 -6.98 17.45 1.68
N VAL A 114 -7.03 16.44 2.56
CA VAL A 114 -8.20 15.57 2.73
C VAL A 114 -9.28 16.32 3.49
N PRO A 115 -10.51 16.47 2.95
CA PRO A 115 -11.59 17.20 3.61
C PRO A 115 -12.04 16.53 4.92
N ASP A 116 -12.32 17.32 5.95
CA ASP A 116 -12.79 16.83 7.24
C ASP A 116 -14.29 16.50 7.24
N GLN A 117 -15.11 17.35 6.59
CA GLN A 117 -16.58 17.31 6.69
C GLN A 117 -17.25 16.34 5.69
N LYS A 118 -16.53 15.90 4.66
CA LYS A 118 -17.08 15.01 3.63
C LYS A 118 -16.99 13.55 4.05
N LYS A 119 -17.94 12.75 3.59
CA LYS A 119 -17.88 11.29 3.69
C LYS A 119 -16.99 10.73 2.59
N PHE A 120 -16.42 9.55 2.81
CA PHE A 120 -15.53 8.87 1.86
C PHE A 120 -16.20 8.64 0.49
N GLY A 121 -17.51 8.35 0.46
CA GLY A 121 -18.26 8.22 -0.80
C GLY A 121 -18.33 9.49 -1.63
N GLU A 122 -18.14 10.67 -1.01
CA GLU A 122 -18.16 11.98 -1.68
C GLU A 122 -16.75 12.42 -2.15
N TYR A 123 -15.73 11.60 -1.88
CA TYR A 123 -14.35 11.90 -2.29
C TYR A 123 -14.12 11.60 -3.78
N SER A 124 -13.39 12.48 -4.45
CA SER A 124 -12.83 12.16 -5.77
C SER A 124 -11.83 11.01 -5.67
N LYS A 125 -11.48 10.37 -6.80
CA LYS A 125 -10.46 9.31 -6.84
C LYS A 125 -9.15 9.78 -6.18
N GLY A 126 -8.70 11.00 -6.48
CA GLY A 126 -7.51 11.58 -5.86
C GLY A 126 -7.62 11.78 -4.35
N MET A 127 -8.78 12.22 -3.84
CA MET A 127 -9.02 12.34 -2.40
C MET A 127 -9.06 10.99 -1.70
N LYS A 128 -9.66 9.97 -2.32
CA LYS A 128 -9.66 8.58 -1.82
C LYS A 128 -8.24 8.04 -1.71
N MET A 129 -7.41 8.31 -2.71
CA MET A 129 -5.99 7.95 -2.70
C MET A 129 -5.24 8.64 -1.56
N LYS A 130 -5.42 9.96 -1.39
CA LYS A 130 -4.76 10.74 -0.33
C LYS A 130 -5.09 10.24 1.08
N ILE A 131 -6.35 9.94 1.37
CA ILE A 131 -6.70 9.34 2.67
C ILE A 131 -6.18 7.91 2.80
N GLY A 132 -6.12 7.13 1.71
CA GLY A 132 -5.52 5.81 1.68
C GLY A 132 -4.03 5.86 2.09
N ILE A 133 -3.27 6.82 1.54
CA ILE A 133 -1.88 7.07 1.90
C ILE A 133 -1.77 7.48 3.38
N ALA A 134 -2.62 8.41 3.85
CA ALA A 134 -2.61 8.83 5.24
C ALA A 134 -2.86 7.64 6.18
N VAL A 135 -3.83 6.78 5.87
CA VAL A 135 -4.09 5.54 6.64
C VAL A 135 -2.90 4.60 6.61
N ALA A 136 -2.36 4.33 5.41
CA ALA A 136 -1.25 3.38 5.24
C ALA A 136 0.03 3.80 5.99
N MET A 137 0.20 5.10 6.23
CA MET A 137 1.39 5.65 6.89
C MET A 137 1.27 5.82 8.40
N SER A 138 0.04 5.95 8.90
CA SER A 138 -0.18 6.40 10.29
C SER A 138 0.04 5.33 11.35
N HIS A 139 0.41 4.12 10.96
CA HIS A 139 0.91 3.09 11.89
C HIS A 139 2.43 2.86 11.77
N HIS A 140 3.13 3.80 11.12
CA HIS A 140 4.59 3.80 10.94
C HIS A 140 5.14 2.52 10.30
N PRO A 141 4.65 2.13 9.09
CA PRO A 141 5.13 0.94 8.40
C PRO A 141 6.58 1.10 7.95
N LYS A 142 7.27 -0.02 7.70
CA LYS A 142 8.60 -0.07 7.08
C LYS A 142 8.52 -0.34 5.58
N LEU A 143 7.45 -0.98 5.12
CA LEU A 143 7.20 -1.26 3.71
C LEU A 143 5.88 -0.62 3.27
N LEU A 144 5.93 0.19 2.22
CA LEU A 144 4.73 0.67 1.51
C LEU A 144 4.53 -0.11 0.22
N ILE A 145 3.30 -0.55 -0.01
CA ILE A 145 2.88 -1.19 -1.26
C ILE A 145 1.74 -0.39 -1.87
N LEU A 146 1.96 0.12 -3.08
CA LEU A 146 0.99 0.91 -3.82
C LEU A 146 0.65 0.20 -5.14
N ASP A 147 -0.59 -0.27 -5.28
CA ASP A 147 -1.08 -0.90 -6.50
C ASP A 147 -1.91 0.10 -7.29
N GLU A 148 -1.41 0.51 -8.47
CA GLU A 148 -2.01 1.52 -9.35
C GLU A 148 -2.37 2.87 -8.66
N ALA A 149 -1.74 3.15 -7.55
CA ALA A 149 -2.06 4.27 -6.66
C ALA A 149 -1.89 5.65 -7.31
N THR A 150 -1.11 5.78 -8.37
CA THR A 150 -0.92 7.04 -9.10
C THR A 150 -1.69 7.09 -10.42
N SER A 151 -2.37 5.99 -10.80
CA SER A 151 -3.12 5.90 -12.06
C SER A 151 -4.36 6.78 -12.02
N GLY A 152 -4.49 7.66 -13.03
CA GLY A 152 -5.63 8.58 -13.14
C GLY A 152 -5.66 9.72 -12.13
N LEU A 153 -4.58 9.98 -11.41
CA LEU A 153 -4.40 11.20 -10.62
C LEU A 153 -4.00 12.37 -11.53
N ASP A 154 -4.42 13.57 -11.14
CA ASP A 154 -3.90 14.76 -11.77
C ASP A 154 -2.39 14.93 -11.48
N PRO A 155 -1.63 15.66 -12.32
CA PRO A 155 -0.18 15.79 -12.18
C PRO A 155 0.26 16.34 -10.82
N VAL A 156 -0.46 17.32 -10.27
CA VAL A 156 -0.10 17.96 -8.99
C VAL A 156 -0.22 16.94 -7.84
N VAL A 157 -1.32 16.17 -7.81
CA VAL A 157 -1.51 15.13 -6.78
C VAL A 157 -0.46 14.01 -6.91
N ARG A 158 -0.08 13.68 -8.15
CA ARG A 158 0.98 12.71 -8.41
C ARG A 158 2.32 13.17 -7.87
N ASP A 159 2.69 14.42 -8.12
CA ASP A 159 3.95 15.01 -7.63
C ASP A 159 3.97 15.03 -6.09
N ASP A 160 2.88 15.46 -5.44
CA ASP A 160 2.73 15.40 -3.98
C ASP A 160 2.99 13.99 -3.42
N VAL A 161 2.43 12.95 -4.09
CA VAL A 161 2.63 11.55 -3.68
C VAL A 161 4.06 11.11 -3.88
N LEU A 162 4.69 11.44 -5.02
CA LEU A 162 6.08 11.07 -5.30
C LEU A 162 7.06 11.72 -4.32
N ASP A 163 6.87 12.99 -3.99
CA ASP A 163 7.68 13.68 -2.99
C ASP A 163 7.56 13.00 -1.63
N PHE A 164 6.35 12.60 -1.27
CA PHE A 164 6.09 11.88 -0.04
C PHE A 164 6.79 10.50 0.00
N LEU A 165 6.77 9.74 -1.10
CA LEU A 165 7.46 8.44 -1.19
C LEU A 165 8.98 8.60 -1.13
N ASN A 166 9.51 9.66 -1.75
CA ASN A 166 10.93 10.01 -1.67
C ASN A 166 11.35 10.34 -0.24
N ASP A 167 10.55 11.12 0.48
CA ASP A 167 10.82 11.43 1.89
C ASP A 167 10.78 10.17 2.76
N PHE A 168 9.83 9.26 2.51
CA PHE A 168 9.70 8.00 3.25
C PHE A 168 10.92 7.10 3.10
N THR A 169 11.50 7.00 1.91
CA THR A 169 12.67 6.15 1.64
C THR A 169 14.02 6.76 1.99
N ARG A 170 14.06 7.97 2.59
CA ARG A 170 15.30 8.51 3.16
C ARG A 170 15.80 7.72 4.36
N ASP A 171 14.90 7.04 5.04
CA ASP A 171 15.25 6.04 6.04
C ASP A 171 15.60 4.73 5.32
N GLU A 172 16.83 4.24 5.51
CA GLU A 172 17.34 3.01 4.88
C GLU A 172 16.59 1.74 5.34
N ASP A 173 15.83 1.81 6.43
CA ASP A 173 14.97 0.71 6.88
C ASP A 173 13.61 0.68 6.17
N HIS A 174 13.28 1.72 5.40
CA HIS A 174 12.02 1.84 4.70
C HIS A 174 12.16 1.47 3.21
N ALA A 175 11.10 0.92 2.63
CA ALA A 175 11.06 0.59 1.21
C ALA A 175 9.67 0.80 0.62
N VAL A 176 9.59 1.03 -0.69
CA VAL A 176 8.34 1.23 -1.42
C VAL A 176 8.28 0.33 -2.64
N LEU A 177 7.17 -0.39 -2.79
CA LEU A 177 6.82 -1.15 -3.99
C LEU A 177 5.63 -0.48 -4.67
N VAL A 178 5.78 -0.07 -5.93
CA VAL A 178 4.73 0.60 -6.73
C VAL A 178 4.43 -0.22 -7.98
N SER A 179 3.18 -0.32 -8.39
CA SER A 179 2.80 -0.85 -9.70
C SER A 179 2.13 0.21 -10.57
#